data_5700006c3fde5de91f1765958c69c559
#
_entry.id   5700006c3fde5de91f1765958c69c559
#
_cell.length_a   1.000
_cell.length_b   1.000
_cell.length_c   1.000
_cell.angle_alpha   90.00
_cell.angle_beta   90.00
_cell.angle_gamma   90.00
#
_symmetry.space_group_name_H-M   'P 1'
#
loop_
_entity.id
_entity.type
_entity.pdbx_description
1 polymer ?
#
loop_
_entity_poly.entity_id
_entity_poly.type
_entity_poly.pdbx_seq_one_letter_code
_entity_poly.pdbx_strand_id
1 'polypeptide(L)'
;MGTTQDGPRTPRWATLTLRWLAGLVLLVALACGAIAVALQVTPMQTVTVAGQVIQVGATAPSLSLSGPGEIDLFGQSLPTNTQFTGPVRPRLQLSQISINSELTTFVEGTKAAGAERILGARLADGWKRYFAWETAIAGAGMLILVGALAGWRRVPHRTTVKLLAAGLLIAEALNVGAIMATTYTAPALLRQVHSLSALVGSQTRLPRIDPVGRPLRRVQAVVIGDSTAAGAGLALAPGPTAHACGRSADSYAADLSSVNRWKVLNLACDSATISHGLLGPQVHNGVRLPPQLAQAERASRASVIIVSVGADDLNWAAVLRYCSVTPNCNDKATQAYFQQQLASFSRDYLDLLSRLAALPNHPQVIINRYYNPFGTVPGCLGPAGLTTANLQTLTSRLATLNAVLAKGATQFRFSSPQPDFTGHALCSTQPYVQGLGAAAPFHPTAAGQLAIALADQAVLHQPGV
;
A
#
# COMPACT_ATOMS: atom_id res chain seq x y z
N MET A 1 77.55 9.57 -28.25
CA MET A 1 76.67 8.43 -28.63
C MET A 1 75.38 8.62 -27.86
N GLY A 2 74.37 9.23 -28.49
CA GLY A 2 73.05 9.43 -27.93
C GLY A 2 72.07 8.52 -28.65
N THR A 3 71.60 7.50 -27.98
CA THR A 3 70.55 6.61 -28.49
C THR A 3 69.20 7.25 -28.16
N THR A 4 68.58 7.84 -29.20
CA THR A 4 67.14 8.25 -29.14
C THR A 4 66.31 6.96 -29.18
N GLN A 5 65.66 6.63 -28.03
CA GLN A 5 64.66 5.61 -27.95
C GLN A 5 63.39 6.17 -28.64
N ASP A 6 63.13 5.73 -29.85
CA ASP A 6 61.81 5.88 -30.48
C ASP A 6 60.79 4.99 -29.72
N GLY A 7 59.94 5.59 -28.90
CA GLY A 7 58.82 4.88 -28.26
C GLY A 7 57.83 4.33 -29.30
N PRO A 8 57.10 3.25 -29.01
CA PRO A 8 56.20 2.60 -29.98
C PRO A 8 55.12 3.59 -30.44
N ARG A 9 55.18 3.97 -31.72
CA ARG A 9 54.15 4.79 -32.39
C ARG A 9 52.90 3.97 -32.53
N THR A 10 51.86 4.29 -31.76
CA THR A 10 50.52 3.67 -31.91
C THR A 10 50.04 3.87 -33.34
N PRO A 11 49.65 2.81 -34.07
CA PRO A 11 49.24 2.89 -35.48
C PRO A 11 47.99 3.79 -35.61
N ARG A 12 47.90 4.64 -36.61
CA ARG A 12 46.82 5.61 -36.86
C ARG A 12 45.41 4.94 -36.88
N TRP A 13 45.31 3.68 -37.28
CA TRP A 13 44.04 2.94 -37.25
C TRP A 13 43.58 2.68 -35.81
N ALA A 14 44.49 2.40 -34.88
CA ALA A 14 44.13 2.15 -33.46
C ALA A 14 43.56 3.41 -32.79
N THR A 15 44.08 4.59 -33.11
CA THR A 15 43.55 5.87 -32.59
C THR A 15 42.21 6.24 -33.20
N LEU A 16 41.96 5.88 -34.47
CA LEU A 16 40.69 6.07 -35.17
C LEU A 16 39.62 5.12 -34.60
N THR A 17 39.92 3.83 -34.42
CA THR A 17 38.99 2.87 -33.81
C THR A 17 38.62 3.25 -32.37
N LEU A 18 39.60 3.70 -31.56
CA LEU A 18 39.34 4.14 -30.18
C LEU A 18 38.41 5.35 -30.16
N ARG A 19 38.56 6.33 -31.08
CA ARG A 19 37.67 7.48 -31.20
C ARG A 19 36.24 7.08 -31.61
N TRP A 20 36.08 6.15 -32.50
CA TRP A 20 34.77 5.62 -32.91
C TRP A 20 34.09 4.87 -31.75
N LEU A 21 34.84 4.02 -31.03
CA LEU A 21 34.34 3.31 -29.85
C LEU A 21 33.93 4.29 -28.74
N ALA A 22 34.76 5.30 -28.44
CA ALA A 22 34.43 6.31 -27.45
C ALA A 22 33.19 7.12 -27.85
N GLY A 23 33.03 7.45 -29.13
CA GLY A 23 31.84 8.10 -29.67
C GLY A 23 30.57 7.24 -29.53
N LEU A 24 30.67 5.95 -29.84
CA LEU A 24 29.57 4.99 -29.68
C LEU A 24 29.17 4.83 -28.22
N VAL A 25 30.13 4.64 -27.32
CA VAL A 25 29.88 4.53 -25.87
C VAL A 25 29.16 5.79 -25.35
N LEU A 26 29.61 6.97 -25.80
CA LEU A 26 28.96 8.23 -25.42
C LEU A 26 27.52 8.30 -25.92
N LEU A 27 27.24 7.93 -27.16
CA LEU A 27 25.88 7.92 -27.72
C LEU A 27 24.98 6.93 -26.99
N VAL A 28 25.48 5.73 -26.65
CA VAL A 28 24.75 4.74 -25.85
C VAL A 28 24.45 5.28 -24.45
N ALA A 29 25.42 5.93 -23.79
CA ALA A 29 25.21 6.53 -22.46
C ALA A 29 24.16 7.65 -22.49
N LEU A 30 24.19 8.51 -23.53
CA LEU A 30 23.17 9.55 -23.72
C LEU A 30 21.78 8.94 -24.01
N ALA A 31 21.71 7.88 -24.79
CA ALA A 31 20.46 7.16 -25.06
C ALA A 31 19.87 6.54 -23.78
N CYS A 32 20.69 5.85 -22.97
CA CYS A 32 20.26 5.31 -21.67
C CYS A 32 19.76 6.42 -20.75
N GLY A 33 20.44 7.57 -20.71
CA GLY A 33 20.01 8.74 -19.93
C GLY A 33 18.68 9.32 -20.42
N ALA A 34 18.50 9.45 -21.74
CA ALA A 34 17.26 9.94 -22.33
C ALA A 34 16.07 8.99 -22.03
N ILE A 35 16.27 7.67 -22.17
CA ILE A 35 15.26 6.65 -21.83
C ILE A 35 14.93 6.69 -20.34
N ALA A 36 15.94 6.80 -19.46
CA ALA A 36 15.70 6.86 -18.02
C ALA A 36 14.88 8.10 -17.61
N VAL A 37 15.14 9.25 -18.22
CA VAL A 37 14.35 10.48 -18.03
C VAL A 37 12.94 10.29 -18.60
N ALA A 38 12.80 9.74 -19.81
CA ALA A 38 11.51 9.51 -20.45
C ALA A 38 10.59 8.64 -19.57
N LEU A 39 11.11 7.55 -19.00
CA LEU A 39 10.36 6.68 -18.09
C LEU A 39 9.86 7.40 -16.83
N GLN A 40 10.56 8.43 -16.36
CA GLN A 40 10.15 9.20 -15.18
C GLN A 40 9.13 10.30 -15.50
N VAL A 41 9.23 10.93 -16.68
CA VAL A 41 8.37 12.07 -17.03
C VAL A 41 7.15 11.67 -17.84
N THR A 42 7.12 10.47 -18.43
CA THR A 42 5.95 10.00 -19.18
C THR A 42 4.76 9.79 -18.26
N PRO A 43 3.63 10.46 -18.49
CA PRO A 43 2.45 10.32 -17.64
C PRO A 43 1.84 8.91 -17.76
N MET A 44 1.44 8.36 -16.61
CA MET A 44 0.72 7.09 -16.56
C MET A 44 -0.57 7.18 -17.39
N GLN A 45 -0.92 6.11 -18.09
CA GLN A 45 -2.09 6.05 -18.94
C GLN A 45 -3.31 5.51 -18.20
N THR A 46 -4.41 6.24 -18.26
CA THR A 46 -5.65 5.83 -17.60
C THR A 46 -6.39 4.81 -18.47
N VAL A 47 -6.77 3.70 -17.83
CA VAL A 47 -7.57 2.62 -18.41
C VAL A 47 -8.77 2.36 -17.51
N THR A 48 -9.97 2.36 -18.09
CA THR A 48 -11.20 2.04 -17.34
C THR A 48 -11.63 0.61 -17.69
N VAL A 49 -11.76 -0.23 -16.65
CA VAL A 49 -12.21 -1.61 -16.77
C VAL A 49 -13.20 -1.93 -15.67
N ALA A 50 -14.36 -2.46 -16.02
CA ALA A 50 -15.42 -2.79 -15.06
C ALA A 50 -15.77 -1.65 -14.09
N GLY A 51 -15.79 -0.40 -14.60
CA GLY A 51 -16.03 0.78 -13.78
C GLY A 51 -14.84 1.20 -12.90
N GLN A 52 -13.71 0.48 -12.94
CA GLN A 52 -12.49 0.82 -12.20
C GLN A 52 -11.56 1.68 -13.04
N VAL A 53 -10.95 2.68 -12.42
CA VAL A 53 -9.95 3.54 -13.05
C VAL A 53 -8.56 3.08 -12.63
N ILE A 54 -7.85 2.48 -13.57
CA ILE A 54 -6.50 1.95 -13.37
C ILE A 54 -5.53 2.81 -14.18
N GLN A 55 -4.46 3.26 -13.56
CA GLN A 55 -3.36 3.93 -14.28
C GLN A 55 -2.25 2.91 -14.56
N VAL A 56 -1.77 2.91 -15.80
CA VAL A 56 -0.76 2.00 -16.31
C VAL A 56 0.50 2.77 -16.66
N GLY A 57 1.64 2.30 -16.20
CA GLY A 57 2.94 2.89 -16.46
C GLY A 57 4.05 1.84 -16.36
N ALA A 58 5.29 2.30 -16.20
CA ALA A 58 6.45 1.47 -16.01
C ALA A 58 7.20 1.83 -14.72
N THR A 59 7.93 0.86 -14.16
CA THR A 59 8.85 1.09 -13.05
C THR A 59 10.09 1.84 -13.52
N ALA A 60 10.83 2.44 -12.60
CA ALA A 60 12.16 2.93 -12.88
C ALA A 60 13.05 1.81 -13.47
N PRO A 61 13.93 2.13 -14.44
CA PRO A 61 14.78 1.13 -15.07
C PRO A 61 15.71 0.47 -14.04
N SER A 62 15.87 -0.83 -14.13
CA SER A 62 16.78 -1.59 -13.27
C SER A 62 17.80 -2.36 -14.09
N LEU A 63 19.00 -2.55 -13.53
CA LEU A 63 20.06 -3.35 -14.17
C LEU A 63 19.73 -4.86 -14.17
N SER A 64 18.68 -5.26 -13.47
CA SER A 64 18.23 -6.66 -13.44
C SER A 64 17.36 -6.96 -14.65
N LEU A 65 17.70 -8.03 -15.39
CA LEU A 65 16.98 -8.49 -16.59
C LEU A 65 15.66 -9.22 -16.28
N SER A 66 15.35 -9.44 -15.00
CA SER A 66 14.06 -10.00 -14.55
C SER A 66 13.72 -9.52 -13.16
N GLY A 67 12.42 -9.46 -12.84
CA GLY A 67 11.96 -9.10 -11.51
C GLY A 67 10.46 -8.80 -11.47
N PRO A 68 9.90 -8.53 -10.28
CA PRO A 68 8.50 -8.19 -10.11
C PRO A 68 8.17 -6.84 -10.76
N GLY A 69 6.94 -6.68 -11.23
CA GLY A 69 6.36 -5.37 -11.48
C GLY A 69 5.93 -4.70 -10.18
N GLU A 70 5.28 -3.56 -10.28
CA GLU A 70 4.77 -2.80 -9.13
C GLU A 70 3.26 -2.57 -9.25
N ILE A 71 2.55 -2.67 -8.11
CA ILE A 71 1.17 -2.24 -7.98
C ILE A 71 1.11 -1.23 -6.85
N ASP A 72 0.63 -0.04 -7.15
CA ASP A 72 0.34 0.98 -6.15
C ASP A 72 -1.08 0.79 -5.65
N LEU A 73 -1.20 0.41 -4.39
CA LEU A 73 -2.44 0.33 -3.63
C LEU A 73 -2.42 1.34 -2.50
N PHE A 74 -3.37 2.26 -2.50
CA PHE A 74 -3.49 3.27 -1.44
C PHE A 74 -2.22 4.09 -1.21
N GLY A 75 -1.41 4.29 -2.27
CA GLY A 75 -0.14 5.01 -2.17
C GLY A 75 1.04 4.16 -1.68
N GLN A 76 0.86 2.84 -1.54
CA GLN A 76 1.91 1.89 -1.25
C GLN A 76 2.27 1.11 -2.51
N SER A 77 3.56 1.12 -2.86
CA SER A 77 4.07 0.33 -3.98
C SER A 77 4.35 -1.10 -3.52
N LEU A 78 3.68 -2.05 -4.13
CA LEU A 78 3.76 -3.47 -3.83
C LEU A 78 4.40 -4.21 -5.01
N PRO A 79 5.37 -5.12 -4.77
CA PRO A 79 5.86 -5.98 -5.83
C PRO A 79 4.77 -6.96 -6.27
N THR A 80 4.69 -7.20 -7.60
CA THR A 80 3.82 -8.26 -8.11
C THR A 80 4.41 -9.64 -7.81
N ASN A 81 3.56 -10.65 -7.66
CA ASN A 81 4.04 -12.05 -7.62
C ASN A 81 4.58 -12.53 -8.96
N THR A 82 4.15 -11.88 -10.03
CA THR A 82 4.56 -12.21 -11.38
C THR A 82 5.92 -11.60 -11.67
N GLN A 83 6.87 -12.43 -12.15
CA GLN A 83 8.18 -11.98 -12.59
C GLN A 83 8.12 -11.60 -14.06
N PHE A 84 8.60 -10.40 -14.39
CA PHE A 84 8.66 -9.89 -15.76
C PHE A 84 10.10 -9.92 -16.25
N THR A 85 10.28 -10.22 -17.53
CA THR A 85 11.58 -10.21 -18.19
C THR A 85 11.81 -8.82 -18.78
N GLY A 86 12.97 -8.24 -18.54
CA GLY A 86 13.37 -6.94 -19.09
C GLY A 86 13.77 -5.92 -18.01
N PRO A 87 14.47 -4.86 -18.40
CA PRO A 87 14.93 -3.80 -17.48
C PRO A 87 13.81 -2.83 -17.08
N VAL A 88 12.72 -2.77 -17.85
CA VAL A 88 11.54 -1.92 -17.63
C VAL A 88 10.34 -2.81 -17.33
N ARG A 89 9.71 -2.63 -16.19
CA ARG A 89 8.64 -3.51 -15.71
C ARG A 89 7.32 -2.76 -15.57
N PRO A 90 6.17 -3.47 -15.60
CA PRO A 90 4.88 -2.84 -15.45
C PRO A 90 4.68 -2.23 -14.07
N ARG A 91 4.09 -1.06 -14.05
CA ARG A 91 3.53 -0.43 -12.87
C ARG A 91 2.05 -0.19 -13.08
N LEU A 92 1.24 -0.61 -12.12
CA LEU A 92 -0.19 -0.39 -12.09
C LEU A 92 -0.53 0.43 -10.85
N GLN A 93 -1.37 1.43 -11.00
CA GLN A 93 -1.89 2.21 -9.87
C GLN A 93 -3.41 2.22 -9.92
N LEU A 94 -4.04 1.76 -8.84
CA LEU A 94 -5.47 1.91 -8.66
C LEU A 94 -5.75 3.33 -8.18
N SER A 95 -6.24 4.18 -9.07
CA SER A 95 -6.55 5.57 -8.75
C SER A 95 -7.97 5.76 -8.22
N GLN A 96 -8.89 4.89 -8.60
CA GLN A 96 -10.26 4.91 -8.11
C GLN A 96 -10.88 3.52 -8.17
N ILE A 97 -11.50 3.10 -7.07
CA ILE A 97 -12.29 1.87 -6.99
C ILE A 97 -13.76 2.30 -6.87
N SER A 98 -14.58 1.93 -7.86
CA SER A 98 -16.03 2.06 -7.76
C SER A 98 -16.65 0.70 -7.41
N ILE A 99 -17.52 0.71 -6.41
CA ILE A 99 -18.20 -0.52 -5.97
C ILE A 99 -19.34 -0.78 -6.95
N ASN A 100 -19.17 -1.82 -7.76
CA ASN A 100 -20.23 -2.35 -8.59
C ASN A 100 -20.23 -3.89 -8.54
N SER A 101 -21.28 -4.51 -9.03
CA SER A 101 -21.42 -5.97 -9.06
C SER A 101 -20.29 -6.66 -9.84
N GLU A 102 -19.70 -5.98 -10.82
CA GLU A 102 -18.57 -6.49 -11.61
C GLU A 102 -17.29 -6.56 -10.80
N LEU A 103 -17.02 -5.56 -9.93
CA LEU A 103 -15.87 -5.60 -9.01
C LEU A 103 -16.00 -6.75 -8.02
N THR A 104 -17.16 -6.94 -7.44
CA THR A 104 -17.43 -8.04 -6.49
C THR A 104 -17.15 -9.38 -7.15
N THR A 105 -17.64 -9.60 -8.38
CA THR A 105 -17.40 -10.82 -9.16
C THR A 105 -15.91 -10.99 -9.49
N PHE A 106 -15.21 -9.92 -9.81
CA PHE A 106 -13.77 -9.93 -10.12
C PHE A 106 -12.91 -10.24 -8.89
N VAL A 107 -13.23 -9.68 -7.72
CA VAL A 107 -12.51 -9.91 -6.46
C VAL A 107 -12.77 -11.32 -5.92
N GLU A 108 -14.01 -11.83 -6.03
CA GLU A 108 -14.38 -13.15 -5.58
C GLU A 108 -13.90 -14.29 -6.50
N GLY A 109 -13.41 -13.98 -7.70
CA GLY A 109 -12.87 -14.95 -8.66
C GLY A 109 -13.92 -15.94 -9.20
N THR A 110 -15.21 -15.63 -9.05
CA THR A 110 -16.29 -16.46 -9.52
C THR A 110 -16.79 -16.02 -10.90
N LYS A 111 -16.55 -16.84 -11.93
CA LYS A 111 -17.18 -16.81 -13.26
C LYS A 111 -17.04 -15.53 -14.09
N ALA A 112 -15.84 -15.05 -14.36
CA ALA A 112 -15.65 -13.93 -15.25
C ALA A 112 -14.69 -14.18 -16.43
N ALA A 113 -14.74 -15.34 -17.10
CA ALA A 113 -13.92 -15.65 -18.27
C ALA A 113 -14.04 -14.59 -19.41
N GLY A 114 -15.08 -13.77 -19.40
CA GLY A 114 -15.26 -12.62 -20.29
C GLY A 114 -14.57 -11.36 -19.79
N ALA A 115 -14.75 -11.01 -18.51
CA ALA A 115 -14.17 -9.80 -17.90
C ALA A 115 -12.64 -9.87 -17.80
N GLU A 116 -12.08 -11.04 -17.55
CA GLU A 116 -10.64 -11.30 -17.49
C GLU A 116 -9.94 -11.01 -18.84
N ARG A 117 -10.52 -11.46 -19.93
CA ARG A 117 -10.00 -11.19 -21.29
C ARG A 117 -10.06 -9.70 -21.64
N ILE A 118 -11.14 -9.02 -21.21
CA ILE A 118 -11.31 -7.59 -21.41
C ILE A 118 -10.30 -6.81 -20.59
N LEU A 119 -10.07 -7.17 -19.31
CA LEU A 119 -9.07 -6.55 -18.44
C LEU A 119 -7.67 -6.65 -19.06
N GLY A 120 -7.22 -7.85 -19.42
CA GLY A 120 -5.90 -8.06 -19.99
C GLY A 120 -5.68 -7.30 -21.29
N ALA A 121 -6.69 -7.24 -22.19
CA ALA A 121 -6.64 -6.49 -23.43
C ALA A 121 -6.55 -4.97 -23.17
N ARG A 122 -7.38 -4.44 -22.26
CA ARG A 122 -7.39 -3.00 -21.92
C ARG A 122 -6.08 -2.56 -21.26
N LEU A 123 -5.52 -3.35 -20.36
CA LEU A 123 -4.21 -3.08 -19.75
C LEU A 123 -3.10 -3.10 -20.80
N ALA A 124 -3.12 -4.07 -21.72
CA ALA A 124 -2.17 -4.13 -22.82
C ALA A 124 -2.25 -2.90 -23.74
N ASP A 125 -3.46 -2.41 -24.05
CA ASP A 125 -3.65 -1.20 -24.87
C ASP A 125 -3.22 0.08 -24.10
N GLY A 126 -3.42 0.13 -22.80
CA GLY A 126 -2.88 1.19 -21.94
C GLY A 126 -1.36 1.23 -22.01
N TRP A 127 -0.72 0.08 -21.94
CA TRP A 127 0.74 -0.02 -22.03
C TRP A 127 1.29 0.33 -23.41
N LYS A 128 0.65 -0.08 -24.50
CA LYS A 128 1.05 0.36 -25.84
C LYS A 128 1.04 1.88 -25.96
N ARG A 129 0.00 2.55 -25.43
CA ARG A 129 -0.06 4.02 -25.42
C ARG A 129 1.04 4.64 -24.54
N TYR A 130 1.29 4.07 -23.38
CA TYR A 130 2.36 4.54 -22.50
C TYR A 130 3.71 4.47 -23.20
N PHE A 131 4.07 3.33 -23.75
CA PHE A 131 5.34 3.15 -24.46
C PHE A 131 5.46 3.96 -25.74
N ALA A 132 4.38 4.23 -26.45
CA ALA A 132 4.40 5.12 -27.60
C ALA A 132 4.78 6.57 -27.19
N TRP A 133 4.21 7.07 -26.09
CA TRP A 133 4.57 8.36 -25.53
C TRP A 133 6.00 8.39 -24.96
N GLU A 134 6.37 7.37 -24.24
CA GLU A 134 7.72 7.23 -23.67
C GLU A 134 8.79 7.22 -24.78
N THR A 135 8.58 6.46 -25.84
CA THR A 135 9.48 6.40 -27.01
C THR A 135 9.62 7.77 -27.68
N ALA A 136 8.51 8.48 -27.87
CA ALA A 136 8.55 9.84 -28.44
C ALA A 136 9.34 10.83 -27.54
N ILE A 137 9.17 10.75 -26.23
CA ILE A 137 9.89 11.59 -25.27
C ILE A 137 11.38 11.22 -25.23
N ALA A 138 11.72 9.92 -25.24
CA ALA A 138 13.10 9.45 -25.27
C ALA A 138 13.83 9.91 -26.54
N GLY A 139 13.19 9.79 -27.72
CA GLY A 139 13.69 10.28 -28.99
C GLY A 139 13.93 11.79 -28.99
N ALA A 140 12.96 12.58 -28.51
CA ALA A 140 13.10 14.03 -28.36
C ALA A 140 14.24 14.39 -27.39
N GLY A 141 14.33 13.73 -26.26
CA GLY A 141 15.40 13.89 -25.27
C GLY A 141 16.79 13.62 -25.88
N MET A 142 16.91 12.54 -26.68
CA MET A 142 18.14 12.21 -27.37
C MET A 142 18.55 13.28 -28.39
N LEU A 143 17.61 13.80 -29.18
CA LEU A 143 17.87 14.88 -30.12
C LEU A 143 18.36 16.15 -29.42
N ILE A 144 17.75 16.50 -28.26
CA ILE A 144 18.17 17.67 -27.47
C ILE A 144 19.58 17.46 -26.90
N LEU A 145 19.88 16.30 -26.32
CA LEU A 145 21.18 16.02 -25.71
C LEU A 145 22.32 16.03 -26.76
N VAL A 146 22.12 15.34 -27.89
CA VAL A 146 23.12 15.30 -28.97
C VAL A 146 23.25 16.66 -29.64
N GLY A 147 22.16 17.38 -29.87
CA GLY A 147 22.17 18.73 -30.42
C GLY A 147 22.91 19.72 -29.53
N ALA A 148 22.63 19.72 -28.24
CA ALA A 148 23.32 20.57 -27.25
C ALA A 148 24.81 20.25 -27.17
N LEU A 149 25.21 18.98 -27.15
CA LEU A 149 26.60 18.54 -27.13
C LEU A 149 27.34 18.92 -28.41
N ALA A 150 26.72 18.75 -29.56
CA ALA A 150 27.27 19.11 -30.86
C ALA A 150 27.45 20.63 -30.97
N GLY A 151 26.47 21.42 -30.52
CA GLY A 151 26.57 22.88 -30.46
C GLY A 151 27.69 23.37 -29.51
N TRP A 152 27.77 22.79 -28.31
CA TRP A 152 28.82 23.10 -27.36
C TRP A 152 30.22 22.79 -27.91
N ARG A 153 30.39 21.66 -28.58
CA ARG A 153 31.65 21.24 -29.22
C ARG A 153 31.89 21.86 -30.60
N ARG A 154 31.00 22.74 -31.07
CA ARG A 154 31.05 23.39 -32.38
C ARG A 154 31.29 22.42 -33.53
N VAL A 155 30.58 21.29 -33.50
CA VAL A 155 30.66 20.22 -34.53
C VAL A 155 30.07 20.75 -35.84
N PRO A 156 30.71 20.47 -37.04
CA PRO A 156 30.18 20.89 -38.34
C PRO A 156 28.76 20.34 -38.59
N HIS A 157 27.89 21.14 -39.23
CA HIS A 157 26.46 20.80 -39.42
C HIS A 157 26.21 19.39 -40.04
N ARG A 158 27.00 19.04 -41.05
CA ARG A 158 26.88 17.68 -41.70
C ARG A 158 27.20 16.56 -40.73
N THR A 159 28.11 16.71 -39.81
CA THR A 159 28.48 15.73 -38.82
C THR A 159 27.41 15.70 -37.71
N THR A 160 26.88 16.87 -37.32
CA THR A 160 25.79 16.99 -36.33
C THR A 160 24.54 16.23 -36.78
N VAL A 161 24.14 16.36 -38.08
CA VAL A 161 23.00 15.63 -38.65
C VAL A 161 23.23 14.10 -38.58
N LYS A 162 24.45 13.64 -38.91
CA LYS A 162 24.79 12.21 -38.80
C LYS A 162 24.75 11.71 -37.37
N LEU A 163 25.22 12.51 -36.38
CA LEU A 163 25.19 12.16 -34.97
C LEU A 163 23.77 12.15 -34.43
N LEU A 164 22.91 13.09 -34.82
CA LEU A 164 21.49 13.10 -34.46
C LEU A 164 20.77 11.85 -34.99
N ALA A 165 20.98 11.51 -36.26
CA ALA A 165 20.39 10.33 -36.85
C ALA A 165 20.89 9.03 -36.19
N ALA A 166 22.20 8.91 -35.98
CA ALA A 166 22.78 7.75 -35.29
C ALA A 166 22.31 7.65 -33.84
N GLY A 167 22.27 8.78 -33.13
CA GLY A 167 21.79 8.84 -31.74
C GLY A 167 20.33 8.44 -31.62
N LEU A 168 19.48 8.96 -32.51
CA LEU A 168 18.05 8.58 -32.54
C LEU A 168 17.90 7.09 -32.82
N LEU A 169 18.58 6.55 -33.82
CA LEU A 169 18.51 5.12 -34.14
C LEU A 169 18.98 4.23 -32.97
N ILE A 170 20.03 4.63 -32.25
CA ILE A 170 20.51 3.90 -31.07
C ILE A 170 19.47 3.96 -29.95
N ALA A 171 18.93 5.15 -29.65
CA ALA A 171 17.94 5.31 -28.61
C ALA A 171 16.67 4.48 -28.88
N GLU A 172 16.16 4.56 -30.13
CA GLU A 172 14.98 3.79 -30.54
C GLU A 172 15.25 2.28 -30.53
N ALA A 173 16.40 1.83 -31.00
CA ALA A 173 16.76 0.42 -30.98
C ALA A 173 16.87 -0.15 -29.56
N LEU A 174 17.50 0.59 -28.64
CA LEU A 174 17.61 0.21 -27.24
C LEU A 174 16.25 0.21 -26.55
N ASN A 175 15.44 1.26 -26.78
CA ASN A 175 14.13 1.41 -26.16
C ASN A 175 13.15 0.35 -26.66
N VAL A 176 13.01 0.20 -27.98
CA VAL A 176 12.15 -0.83 -28.57
C VAL A 176 12.62 -2.22 -28.18
N GLY A 177 13.94 -2.47 -28.11
CA GLY A 177 14.50 -3.73 -27.64
C GLY A 177 14.10 -4.03 -26.17
N ALA A 178 14.18 -3.04 -25.28
CA ALA A 178 13.77 -3.17 -23.90
C ALA A 178 12.25 -3.40 -23.76
N ILE A 179 11.44 -2.66 -24.52
CA ILE A 179 9.99 -2.80 -24.57
C ILE A 179 9.60 -4.19 -25.11
N MET A 180 10.23 -4.65 -26.20
CA MET A 180 9.97 -5.97 -26.78
C MET A 180 10.29 -7.09 -25.80
N ALA A 181 11.43 -7.02 -25.08
CA ALA A 181 11.78 -7.99 -24.05
C ALA A 181 10.71 -8.08 -22.96
N THR A 182 10.13 -6.94 -22.56
CA THR A 182 9.08 -6.87 -21.54
C THR A 182 7.71 -7.29 -22.10
N THR A 183 7.34 -6.80 -23.28
CA THR A 183 6.01 -7.04 -23.86
C THR A 183 5.82 -8.44 -24.43
N TYR A 184 6.88 -9.16 -24.77
CA TYR A 184 6.77 -10.54 -25.24
C TYR A 184 6.28 -11.49 -24.13
N THR A 185 6.63 -11.19 -22.88
CA THR A 185 6.25 -12.00 -21.71
C THR A 185 5.06 -11.44 -20.95
N ALA A 186 4.93 -10.11 -20.85
CA ALA A 186 3.91 -9.44 -20.05
C ALA A 186 2.45 -9.78 -20.45
N PRO A 187 2.05 -9.78 -21.75
CA PRO A 187 0.66 -10.08 -22.12
C PRO A 187 0.25 -11.53 -21.85
N ALA A 188 1.20 -12.48 -21.92
CA ALA A 188 0.93 -13.88 -21.59
C ALA A 188 0.77 -14.05 -20.08
N LEU A 189 1.60 -13.38 -19.30
CA LEU A 189 1.57 -13.40 -17.83
C LEU A 189 0.33 -12.67 -17.29
N LEU A 190 -0.02 -11.52 -17.86
CA LEU A 190 -1.22 -10.78 -17.45
C LEU A 190 -2.52 -11.49 -17.81
N ARG A 191 -2.54 -12.29 -18.89
CA ARG A 191 -3.69 -13.15 -19.21
C ARG A 191 -3.89 -14.31 -18.24
N GLN A 192 -2.86 -14.67 -17.46
CA GLN A 192 -2.95 -15.66 -16.38
C GLN A 192 -3.40 -15.06 -15.06
N VAL A 193 -3.53 -13.74 -14.98
CA VAL A 193 -4.02 -13.03 -13.80
C VAL A 193 -5.54 -13.04 -13.80
N HIS A 194 -6.11 -13.95 -13.02
CA HIS A 194 -7.56 -14.15 -12.91
C HIS A 194 -8.22 -13.31 -11.81
N SER A 195 -7.42 -12.62 -10.99
CA SER A 195 -7.93 -11.74 -9.94
C SER A 195 -6.86 -10.74 -9.51
N LEU A 196 -7.26 -9.63 -8.91
CA LEU A 196 -6.34 -8.65 -8.32
C LEU A 196 -5.49 -9.30 -7.21
N SER A 197 -6.09 -10.20 -6.44
CA SER A 197 -5.40 -10.99 -5.40
C SER A 197 -4.32 -11.92 -5.96
N ALA A 198 -4.53 -12.51 -7.15
CA ALA A 198 -3.51 -13.31 -7.81
C ALA A 198 -2.32 -12.46 -8.29
N LEU A 199 -2.58 -11.22 -8.72
CA LEU A 199 -1.54 -10.28 -9.15
C LEU A 199 -0.70 -9.78 -7.96
N VAL A 200 -1.32 -9.52 -6.82
CA VAL A 200 -0.68 -8.98 -5.60
C VAL A 200 -0.17 -10.09 -4.67
N GLY A 201 -0.54 -11.35 -4.90
CA GLY A 201 -0.04 -12.50 -4.16
C GLY A 201 -0.71 -12.75 -2.82
N SER A 202 -1.96 -12.41 -2.65
CA SER A 202 -2.75 -12.96 -1.55
C SER A 202 -3.01 -14.44 -1.85
N GLN A 203 -2.12 -15.32 -1.40
CA GLN A 203 -2.25 -16.77 -1.61
C GLN A 203 -3.29 -17.44 -0.71
N THR A 204 -3.89 -16.71 0.19
CA THR A 204 -4.96 -17.25 1.02
C THR A 204 -6.30 -16.74 0.50
N ARG A 205 -6.90 -17.49 -0.44
CA ARG A 205 -8.36 -17.51 -0.51
C ARG A 205 -8.84 -17.99 0.85
N LEU A 206 -9.18 -17.05 1.72
CA LEU A 206 -9.90 -17.41 2.92
C LEU A 206 -11.22 -18.02 2.44
N PRO A 207 -11.51 -19.26 2.83
CA PRO A 207 -12.77 -19.89 2.42
C PRO A 207 -13.91 -18.97 2.83
N ARG A 208 -14.92 -18.83 1.96
CA ARG A 208 -16.15 -18.15 2.33
C ARG A 208 -16.73 -18.95 3.49
N ILE A 209 -16.70 -18.36 4.69
CA ILE A 209 -17.30 -18.99 5.86
C ILE A 209 -18.72 -18.45 5.91
N ASP A 210 -19.68 -19.29 5.54
CA ASP A 210 -21.09 -18.95 5.69
C ASP A 210 -21.40 -18.60 7.15
N PRO A 211 -22.27 -17.60 7.40
CA PRO A 211 -22.62 -17.19 8.75
C PRO A 211 -23.21 -18.37 9.52
N VAL A 212 -22.50 -18.78 10.58
CA VAL A 212 -22.92 -19.90 11.42
C VAL A 212 -23.83 -19.41 12.55
N GLY A 213 -25.09 -19.82 12.56
CA GLY A 213 -26.02 -19.54 13.65
C GLY A 213 -27.24 -18.70 13.23
N ARG A 214 -28.11 -18.41 14.19
CA ARG A 214 -29.40 -17.71 13.93
C ARG A 214 -29.16 -16.22 13.63
N PRO A 215 -29.93 -15.57 12.70
CA PRO A 215 -29.86 -14.16 12.42
C PRO A 215 -30.09 -13.29 13.66
N LEU A 216 -29.31 -12.23 13.81
CA LEU A 216 -29.36 -11.28 14.93
C LEU A 216 -30.16 -10.02 14.53
N ARG A 217 -31.49 -10.16 14.46
CA ARG A 217 -32.39 -9.14 13.89
C ARG A 217 -32.52 -7.81 14.68
N ARG A 218 -32.01 -7.75 15.92
CA ARG A 218 -32.15 -6.59 16.82
C ARG A 218 -30.87 -5.77 16.94
N VAL A 219 -29.81 -6.15 16.24
CA VAL A 219 -28.52 -5.46 16.26
C VAL A 219 -28.56 -4.31 15.25
N GLN A 220 -28.25 -3.09 15.68
CA GLN A 220 -28.18 -1.87 14.87
C GLN A 220 -26.78 -1.60 14.36
N ALA A 221 -25.75 -1.86 15.19
CA ALA A 221 -24.37 -1.67 14.82
C ALA A 221 -23.51 -2.86 15.23
N VAL A 222 -22.46 -3.14 14.45
CA VAL A 222 -21.46 -4.16 14.76
C VAL A 222 -20.10 -3.51 14.79
N VAL A 223 -19.32 -3.84 15.81
CA VAL A 223 -17.91 -3.44 15.93
C VAL A 223 -17.04 -4.67 15.72
N ILE A 224 -16.11 -4.58 14.79
CA ILE A 224 -15.08 -5.59 14.53
C ILE A 224 -13.70 -4.94 14.62
N GLY A 225 -12.69 -5.72 15.01
CA GLY A 225 -11.34 -5.18 15.11
C GLY A 225 -10.45 -5.89 16.12
N ASP A 226 -9.41 -5.18 16.47
CA ASP A 226 -8.32 -5.58 17.37
C ASP A 226 -8.57 -5.18 18.85
N SER A 227 -7.48 -5.10 19.60
CA SER A 227 -7.46 -4.71 21.01
C SER A 227 -8.02 -3.29 21.28
N THR A 228 -7.85 -2.35 20.33
CA THR A 228 -8.43 -1.00 20.46
C THR A 228 -9.95 -1.05 20.48
N ALA A 229 -10.55 -1.84 19.58
CA ALA A 229 -12.00 -2.03 19.52
C ALA A 229 -12.55 -2.92 20.64
N ALA A 230 -11.73 -3.84 21.14
CA ALA A 230 -12.07 -4.65 22.30
C ALA A 230 -12.11 -3.81 23.59
N GLY A 231 -11.36 -2.71 23.67
CA GLY A 231 -11.18 -1.92 24.90
C GLY A 231 -10.22 -2.60 25.87
N ALA A 232 -9.13 -3.17 25.35
CA ALA A 232 -8.15 -3.94 26.13
C ALA A 232 -7.62 -3.17 27.35
N GLY A 233 -7.46 -3.89 28.46
CA GLY A 233 -6.97 -3.32 29.72
C GLY A 233 -8.01 -2.62 30.58
N LEU A 234 -9.25 -2.48 30.11
CA LEU A 234 -10.37 -1.94 30.89
C LEU A 234 -11.23 -3.05 31.51
N ALA A 235 -12.27 -2.68 32.24
CA ALA A 235 -13.16 -3.62 32.95
C ALA A 235 -13.83 -4.59 31.93
N LEU A 236 -13.67 -5.89 32.14
CA LEU A 236 -14.17 -6.90 31.21
C LEU A 236 -15.69 -6.95 31.13
N ALA A 237 -16.21 -7.04 29.95
CA ALA A 237 -17.64 -7.32 29.73
C ALA A 237 -17.97 -8.77 30.12
N PRO A 238 -19.22 -9.06 30.54
CA PRO A 238 -19.60 -10.39 30.97
C PRO A 238 -19.60 -11.41 29.82
N GLY A 239 -19.24 -12.65 30.13
CA GLY A 239 -19.32 -13.80 29.24
C GLY A 239 -17.97 -14.36 28.80
N PRO A 240 -17.90 -15.68 28.56
CA PRO A 240 -16.64 -16.37 28.32
C PRO A 240 -15.92 -15.87 27.05
N THR A 241 -16.66 -15.60 25.98
CA THR A 241 -16.06 -15.08 24.73
C THR A 241 -15.58 -13.64 24.90
N ALA A 242 -16.26 -12.81 25.71
CA ALA A 242 -15.82 -11.45 26.01
C ALA A 242 -14.50 -11.50 26.80
N HIS A 243 -14.42 -12.33 27.83
CA HIS A 243 -13.20 -12.55 28.61
C HIS A 243 -12.05 -13.09 27.73
N ALA A 244 -12.31 -14.09 26.89
CA ALA A 244 -11.30 -14.63 26.00
C ALA A 244 -10.71 -13.55 25.07
N CYS A 245 -11.54 -12.64 24.56
CA CYS A 245 -11.15 -11.57 23.64
C CYS A 245 -10.70 -10.27 24.30
N GLY A 246 -10.66 -10.18 25.63
CA GLY A 246 -10.35 -8.94 26.34
C GLY A 246 -11.37 -7.82 26.09
N ARG A 247 -12.63 -8.15 25.76
CA ARG A 247 -13.66 -7.14 25.50
C ARG A 247 -14.08 -6.44 26.78
N SER A 248 -14.14 -5.13 26.72
CA SER A 248 -14.51 -4.29 27.86
C SER A 248 -15.97 -3.84 27.82
N ALA A 249 -16.53 -3.67 29.02
CA ALA A 249 -17.80 -2.96 29.23
C ALA A 249 -17.67 -1.43 28.99
N ASP A 250 -16.44 -0.90 29.03
CA ASP A 250 -16.11 0.52 28.83
C ASP A 250 -15.46 0.76 27.46
N SER A 251 -15.77 -0.08 26.45
CA SER A 251 -15.30 0.12 25.08
C SER A 251 -16.15 1.17 24.34
N TYR A 252 -15.59 1.79 23.29
CA TYR A 252 -16.35 2.73 22.46
C TYR A 252 -17.63 2.14 21.86
N ALA A 253 -17.67 0.82 21.70
CA ALA A 253 -18.90 0.10 21.34
C ALA A 253 -20.00 0.24 22.40
N ALA A 254 -19.62 0.20 23.67
CA ALA A 254 -20.54 0.40 24.79
C ALA A 254 -21.00 1.86 24.87
N ASP A 255 -20.08 2.82 24.65
CA ASP A 255 -20.41 4.25 24.60
C ASP A 255 -21.41 4.56 23.48
N LEU A 256 -21.18 4.05 22.26
CA LEU A 256 -22.12 4.18 21.13
C LEU A 256 -23.47 3.52 21.41
N SER A 257 -23.48 2.38 22.11
CA SER A 257 -24.70 1.71 22.54
C SER A 257 -25.50 2.61 23.48
N SER A 258 -24.82 3.23 24.46
CA SER A 258 -25.44 4.11 25.44
C SER A 258 -25.99 5.40 24.82
N VAL A 259 -25.16 6.10 24.04
CA VAL A 259 -25.50 7.40 23.42
C VAL A 259 -26.66 7.27 22.45
N ASN A 260 -26.66 6.24 21.60
CA ASN A 260 -27.66 6.07 20.54
C ASN A 260 -28.84 5.19 20.99
N ARG A 261 -28.80 4.59 22.18
CA ARG A 261 -29.76 3.54 22.62
C ARG A 261 -29.84 2.38 21.63
N TRP A 262 -28.71 2.05 21.04
CA TRP A 262 -28.58 0.94 20.08
C TRP A 262 -28.20 -0.36 20.76
N LYS A 263 -28.58 -1.47 20.17
CA LYS A 263 -27.94 -2.73 20.47
C LYS A 263 -26.71 -2.88 19.59
N VAL A 264 -25.56 -2.60 20.15
CA VAL A 264 -24.25 -2.75 19.50
C VAL A 264 -23.68 -4.13 19.80
N LEU A 265 -23.25 -4.85 18.77
CA LEU A 265 -22.56 -6.12 18.88
C LEU A 265 -21.06 -5.90 18.74
N ASN A 266 -20.33 -5.99 19.83
CA ASN A 266 -18.86 -5.93 19.79
C ASN A 266 -18.31 -7.35 19.56
N LEU A 267 -17.66 -7.58 18.42
CA LEU A 267 -17.02 -8.82 18.02
C LEU A 267 -15.49 -8.73 18.05
N ALA A 268 -14.94 -7.54 18.36
CA ALA A 268 -13.50 -7.31 18.38
C ALA A 268 -12.78 -8.26 19.35
N CYS A 269 -11.53 -8.54 19.07
CA CYS A 269 -10.72 -9.42 19.89
C CYS A 269 -9.27 -8.96 19.93
N ASP A 270 -8.68 -8.99 21.10
CA ASP A 270 -7.28 -8.66 21.30
C ASP A 270 -6.38 -9.46 20.33
N SER A 271 -5.33 -8.80 19.81
CA SER A 271 -4.39 -9.36 18.83
C SER A 271 -5.00 -9.84 17.51
N ALA A 272 -6.21 -9.36 17.15
CA ALA A 272 -6.80 -9.70 15.86
C ALA A 272 -6.12 -8.95 14.71
N THR A 273 -5.79 -9.69 13.66
CA THR A 273 -5.36 -9.17 12.36
C THR A 273 -6.46 -9.34 11.33
N ILE A 274 -6.31 -8.76 10.15
CA ILE A 274 -7.28 -8.97 9.07
C ILE A 274 -7.36 -10.46 8.71
N SER A 275 -6.23 -11.11 8.51
CA SER A 275 -6.18 -12.53 8.13
C SER A 275 -6.58 -13.48 9.26
N HIS A 276 -6.26 -13.14 10.54
CA HIS A 276 -6.55 -13.95 11.71
C HIS A 276 -7.35 -13.13 12.73
N GLY A 277 -8.64 -13.31 12.71
CA GLY A 277 -9.60 -12.57 13.53
C GLY A 277 -10.73 -11.98 12.70
N LEU A 278 -10.45 -11.10 11.73
CA LEU A 278 -11.52 -10.48 10.93
C LEU A 278 -12.04 -11.41 9.83
N LEU A 279 -11.18 -11.89 8.95
CA LEU A 279 -11.54 -12.72 7.79
C LEU A 279 -11.31 -14.21 8.01
N GLY A 280 -10.39 -14.58 8.88
CA GLY A 280 -10.07 -15.94 9.28
C GLY A 280 -10.35 -16.21 10.75
N PRO A 281 -10.34 -17.48 11.19
CA PRO A 281 -10.49 -17.83 12.61
C PRO A 281 -9.27 -17.35 13.41
N GLN A 282 -9.49 -17.03 14.68
CA GLN A 282 -8.46 -16.68 15.65
C GLN A 282 -8.46 -17.68 16.81
N VAL A 283 -7.29 -18.00 17.32
CA VAL A 283 -7.14 -18.67 18.63
C VAL A 283 -6.58 -17.65 19.60
N HIS A 284 -7.33 -17.32 20.63
CA HIS A 284 -6.92 -16.37 21.65
C HIS A 284 -7.28 -16.88 23.04
N ASN A 285 -6.32 -16.83 23.96
CA ASN A 285 -6.46 -17.38 25.32
C ASN A 285 -7.01 -18.82 25.34
N GLY A 286 -6.54 -19.68 24.40
CA GLY A 286 -6.95 -21.08 24.27
C GLY A 286 -8.35 -21.28 23.65
N VAL A 287 -9.08 -20.22 23.32
CA VAL A 287 -10.42 -20.30 22.72
C VAL A 287 -10.31 -20.09 21.20
N ARG A 288 -10.89 -20.99 20.42
CA ARG A 288 -11.01 -20.83 18.97
C ARG A 288 -12.26 -20.00 18.66
N LEU A 289 -12.04 -18.88 18.00
CA LEU A 289 -13.05 -17.89 17.66
C LEU A 289 -13.29 -17.90 16.15
N PRO A 290 -14.56 -17.85 15.71
CA PRO A 290 -14.86 -17.75 14.28
C PRO A 290 -14.53 -16.35 13.75
N PRO A 291 -14.38 -16.17 12.41
CA PRO A 291 -14.11 -14.88 11.81
C PRO A 291 -15.13 -13.82 12.22
N GLN A 292 -14.66 -12.63 12.57
CA GLN A 292 -15.53 -11.55 13.05
C GLN A 292 -16.50 -11.09 11.96
N LEU A 293 -16.05 -10.98 10.70
CA LEU A 293 -16.91 -10.56 9.59
C LEU A 293 -18.04 -11.57 9.33
N ALA A 294 -17.74 -12.88 9.35
CA ALA A 294 -18.77 -13.92 9.21
C ALA A 294 -19.81 -13.88 10.35
N GLN A 295 -19.38 -13.48 11.55
CA GLN A 295 -20.32 -13.24 12.65
C GLN A 295 -21.13 -11.96 12.45
N ALA A 296 -20.51 -10.88 11.91
CA ALA A 296 -21.18 -9.62 11.60
C ALA A 296 -22.29 -9.81 10.56
N GLU A 297 -22.09 -10.67 9.55
CA GLU A 297 -23.11 -11.00 8.52
C GLU A 297 -24.41 -11.57 9.11
N ARG A 298 -24.38 -12.15 10.31
CA ARG A 298 -25.58 -12.60 11.04
C ARG A 298 -26.45 -11.44 11.49
N ALA A 299 -25.90 -10.26 11.63
CA ALA A 299 -26.61 -9.02 11.98
C ALA A 299 -27.14 -8.35 10.69
N SER A 300 -27.95 -9.08 9.92
CA SER A 300 -28.44 -8.69 8.59
C SER A 300 -29.27 -7.39 8.56
N ARG A 301 -29.59 -6.80 9.72
CA ARG A 301 -30.27 -5.52 9.86
C ARG A 301 -29.38 -4.44 10.49
N ALA A 302 -28.12 -4.72 10.73
CA ALA A 302 -27.19 -3.71 11.20
C ALA A 302 -27.04 -2.64 10.11
N SER A 303 -27.25 -1.38 10.48
CA SER A 303 -27.10 -0.24 9.58
C SER A 303 -25.68 0.32 9.59
N VAL A 304 -24.85 -0.10 10.57
CA VAL A 304 -23.50 0.42 10.76
C VAL A 304 -22.54 -0.74 11.07
N ILE A 305 -21.37 -0.72 10.45
CA ILE A 305 -20.22 -1.55 10.83
C ILE A 305 -19.03 -0.65 11.08
N ILE A 306 -18.40 -0.78 12.26
CA ILE A 306 -17.23 -0.01 12.67
C ILE A 306 -16.05 -0.96 12.77
N VAL A 307 -14.91 -0.56 12.19
CA VAL A 307 -13.71 -1.37 12.06
C VAL A 307 -12.50 -0.62 12.63
N SER A 308 -11.77 -1.26 13.54
CA SER A 308 -10.46 -0.80 14.02
C SER A 308 -9.44 -1.91 13.80
N VAL A 309 -8.49 -1.73 12.88
CA VAL A 309 -7.55 -2.77 12.46
C VAL A 309 -6.26 -2.19 11.89
N GLY A 310 -5.16 -2.89 12.02
CA GLY A 310 -3.89 -2.53 11.38
C GLY A 310 -2.69 -2.53 12.33
N ALA A 311 -2.86 -2.25 13.60
CA ALA A 311 -1.76 -2.23 14.56
C ALA A 311 -1.13 -3.63 14.70
N ASP A 312 -1.94 -4.66 14.87
CA ASP A 312 -1.46 -6.04 14.96
C ASP A 312 -0.95 -6.57 13.62
N ASP A 313 -1.57 -6.18 12.50
CA ASP A 313 -1.10 -6.52 11.15
C ASP A 313 0.31 -5.99 10.88
N LEU A 314 0.64 -4.80 11.40
CA LEU A 314 1.98 -4.22 11.31
C LEU A 314 2.95 -4.72 12.39
N ASN A 315 2.50 -5.60 13.28
CA ASN A 315 3.26 -6.02 14.46
C ASN A 315 3.78 -4.80 15.26
N TRP A 316 2.87 -3.86 15.54
CA TRP A 316 3.21 -2.58 16.17
C TRP A 316 3.92 -2.76 17.51
N ALA A 317 3.54 -3.78 18.29
CA ALA A 317 4.19 -4.10 19.55
C ALA A 317 5.70 -4.42 19.38
N ALA A 318 6.09 -5.12 18.31
CA ALA A 318 7.50 -5.39 18.01
C ALA A 318 8.24 -4.12 17.59
N VAL A 319 7.62 -3.27 16.77
CA VAL A 319 8.18 -1.98 16.36
C VAL A 319 8.43 -1.08 17.57
N LEU A 320 7.45 -0.99 18.47
CA LEU A 320 7.53 -0.20 19.70
C LEU A 320 8.64 -0.72 20.63
N ARG A 321 8.70 -2.03 20.84
CA ARG A 321 9.74 -2.68 21.65
C ARG A 321 11.12 -2.44 21.08
N TYR A 322 11.30 -2.54 19.79
CA TYR A 322 12.58 -2.25 19.16
C TYR A 322 12.98 -0.79 19.36
N CYS A 323 12.05 0.15 19.18
CA CYS A 323 12.31 1.57 19.41
C CYS A 323 12.63 1.89 20.89
N SER A 324 12.17 1.09 21.86
CA SER A 324 12.48 1.32 23.27
C SER A 324 13.89 0.85 23.69
N VAL A 325 14.54 -0.06 22.92
CA VAL A 325 15.86 -0.61 23.27
C VAL A 325 16.99 -0.11 22.37
N THR A 326 16.69 0.71 21.35
CA THR A 326 17.69 1.26 20.42
C THR A 326 17.69 2.79 20.48
N PRO A 327 18.85 3.44 20.41
CA PRO A 327 18.93 4.91 20.41
C PRO A 327 18.23 5.56 19.21
N ASN A 328 18.19 4.84 18.07
CA ASN A 328 17.53 5.30 16.85
C ASN A 328 16.90 4.10 16.13
N CYS A 329 15.58 4.04 16.10
CA CYS A 329 14.84 2.98 15.41
C CYS A 329 14.45 3.35 13.96
N ASN A 330 15.06 4.39 13.39
CA ASN A 330 14.86 4.77 11.99
C ASN A 330 15.99 4.28 11.07
N ASP A 331 16.59 3.13 11.38
CA ASP A 331 17.60 2.48 10.55
C ASP A 331 16.96 1.79 9.32
N LYS A 332 17.80 1.45 8.33
CA LYS A 332 17.36 0.85 7.07
C LYS A 332 16.62 -0.48 7.25
N ALA A 333 17.06 -1.31 8.22
CA ALA A 333 16.45 -2.62 8.45
C ALA A 333 15.05 -2.48 9.03
N THR A 334 14.87 -1.59 10.00
CA THR A 334 13.56 -1.30 10.60
C THR A 334 12.62 -0.60 9.62
N GLN A 335 13.13 0.28 8.77
CA GLN A 335 12.34 0.86 7.68
C GLN A 335 11.87 -0.22 6.70
N ALA A 336 12.77 -1.11 6.25
CA ALA A 336 12.42 -2.21 5.35
C ALA A 336 11.39 -3.16 5.98
N TYR A 337 11.55 -3.51 7.25
CA TYR A 337 10.58 -4.32 7.99
C TYR A 337 9.20 -3.64 8.03
N PHE A 338 9.14 -2.37 8.43
CA PHE A 338 7.88 -1.64 8.48
C PHE A 338 7.20 -1.56 7.09
N GLN A 339 7.96 -1.29 6.04
CA GLN A 339 7.43 -1.25 4.67
C GLN A 339 6.90 -2.61 4.22
N GLN A 340 7.59 -3.71 4.57
CA GLN A 340 7.13 -5.06 4.27
C GLN A 340 5.79 -5.37 4.96
N GLN A 341 5.66 -5.05 6.25
CA GLN A 341 4.41 -5.25 7.00
C GLN A 341 3.28 -4.38 6.46
N LEU A 342 3.56 -3.11 6.17
CA LEU A 342 2.60 -2.19 5.59
C LEU A 342 2.11 -2.66 4.21
N ALA A 343 3.01 -3.22 3.41
CA ALA A 343 2.68 -3.81 2.11
C ALA A 343 1.77 -5.03 2.24
N SER A 344 2.04 -5.91 3.22
CA SER A 344 1.17 -7.06 3.52
C SER A 344 -0.21 -6.59 4.00
N PHE A 345 -0.21 -5.68 4.98
CA PHE A 345 -1.44 -5.08 5.49
C PHE A 345 -2.29 -4.46 4.36
N SER A 346 -1.68 -3.70 3.44
CA SER A 346 -2.42 -3.03 2.36
C SER A 346 -3.17 -4.01 1.45
N ARG A 347 -2.60 -5.21 1.21
CA ARG A 347 -3.26 -6.29 0.45
C ARG A 347 -4.47 -6.85 1.18
N ASP A 348 -4.25 -7.23 2.45
CA ASP A 348 -5.30 -7.84 3.28
C ASP A 348 -6.41 -6.81 3.56
N TYR A 349 -6.04 -5.52 3.70
CA TYR A 349 -6.98 -4.43 3.88
C TYR A 349 -7.87 -4.23 2.65
N LEU A 350 -7.33 -4.32 1.43
CA LEU A 350 -8.13 -4.27 0.22
C LEU A 350 -9.16 -5.41 0.16
N ASP A 351 -8.79 -6.64 0.53
CA ASP A 351 -9.71 -7.77 0.61
C ASP A 351 -10.82 -7.51 1.64
N LEU A 352 -10.47 -7.02 2.83
CA LEU A 352 -11.43 -6.64 3.87
C LEU A 352 -12.43 -5.59 3.37
N LEU A 353 -11.93 -4.49 2.77
CA LEU A 353 -12.79 -3.41 2.26
C LEU A 353 -13.73 -3.91 1.16
N SER A 354 -13.25 -4.78 0.28
CA SER A 354 -14.05 -5.38 -0.80
C SER A 354 -15.19 -6.24 -0.24
N ARG A 355 -14.93 -7.02 0.82
CA ARG A 355 -15.94 -7.86 1.47
C ARG A 355 -16.94 -7.02 2.25
N LEU A 356 -16.50 -5.96 2.93
CA LEU A 356 -17.41 -5.02 3.59
C LEU A 356 -18.34 -4.33 2.59
N ALA A 357 -17.83 -3.95 1.43
CA ALA A 357 -18.63 -3.36 0.36
C ALA A 357 -19.66 -4.33 -0.26
N ALA A 358 -19.33 -5.62 -0.25
CA ALA A 358 -20.20 -6.70 -0.80
C ALA A 358 -21.31 -7.15 0.17
N LEU A 359 -21.39 -6.59 1.38
CA LEU A 359 -22.43 -6.98 2.34
C LEU A 359 -23.83 -6.66 1.81
N PRO A 360 -24.77 -7.61 1.88
CA PRO A 360 -26.05 -7.49 1.16
C PRO A 360 -26.98 -6.39 1.69
N ASN A 361 -26.79 -5.95 2.94
CA ASN A 361 -27.58 -4.88 3.56
C ASN A 361 -26.96 -3.49 3.40
N HIS A 362 -25.82 -3.37 2.70
CA HIS A 362 -25.09 -2.13 2.46
C HIS A 362 -25.01 -1.21 3.69
N PRO A 363 -24.46 -1.68 4.82
CA PRO A 363 -24.35 -0.87 6.03
C PRO A 363 -23.41 0.32 5.79
N GLN A 364 -23.61 1.40 6.53
CA GLN A 364 -22.59 2.43 6.63
C GLN A 364 -21.35 1.82 7.28
N VAL A 365 -20.21 1.91 6.59
CA VAL A 365 -18.93 1.39 7.11
C VAL A 365 -18.07 2.55 7.59
N ILE A 366 -17.55 2.41 8.79
CA ILE A 366 -16.63 3.34 9.44
C ILE A 366 -15.31 2.61 9.68
N ILE A 367 -14.21 3.14 9.15
CA ILE A 367 -12.86 2.63 9.37
C ILE A 367 -12.14 3.60 10.30
N ASN A 368 -11.94 3.21 11.54
CA ASN A 368 -11.29 4.06 12.52
C ASN A 368 -9.80 4.18 12.23
N ARG A 369 -9.30 5.43 12.25
CA ARG A 369 -7.87 5.70 12.30
C ARG A 369 -7.39 5.61 13.74
N TYR A 370 -6.12 5.27 13.93
CA TYR A 370 -5.54 5.23 15.27
C TYR A 370 -5.23 6.63 15.79
N TYR A 371 -5.45 6.83 17.07
CA TYR A 371 -5.01 7.99 17.84
C TYR A 371 -3.47 8.00 17.96
N ASN A 372 -2.88 9.16 18.20
CA ASN A 372 -1.47 9.25 18.51
C ASN A 372 -1.27 9.13 20.03
N PRO A 373 -0.70 8.02 20.54
CA PRO A 373 -0.48 7.84 21.97
C PRO A 373 0.73 8.63 22.48
N PHE A 374 1.58 9.17 21.59
CA PHE A 374 2.84 9.80 21.94
C PHE A 374 2.68 11.32 22.06
N GLY A 375 3.32 11.92 23.06
CA GLY A 375 3.51 13.35 23.12
C GLY A 375 4.66 13.80 22.19
N THR A 376 4.95 15.09 22.17
CA THR A 376 6.03 15.68 21.38
C THR A 376 7.41 15.52 22.03
N VAL A 377 7.45 15.24 23.32
CA VAL A 377 8.67 15.03 24.13
C VAL A 377 8.56 13.72 24.91
N PRO A 378 9.70 13.08 25.25
CA PRO A 378 9.70 11.79 25.94
C PRO A 378 8.90 11.76 27.25
N GLY A 379 8.99 12.82 28.07
CA GLY A 379 8.28 12.87 29.36
C GLY A 379 8.49 11.61 30.19
N CYS A 380 7.40 10.93 30.57
CA CYS A 380 7.42 9.66 31.32
C CYS A 380 7.90 8.46 30.48
N LEU A 381 8.06 8.61 29.17
CA LEU A 381 8.52 7.57 28.25
C LEU A 381 10.05 7.49 28.16
N GLY A 382 10.77 8.56 28.58
CA GLY A 382 12.23 8.58 28.59
C GLY A 382 12.86 7.44 29.39
N PRO A 383 12.41 7.18 30.64
CA PRO A 383 12.86 6.04 31.44
C PRO A 383 12.58 4.66 30.80
N ALA A 384 11.59 4.57 29.91
CA ALA A 384 11.30 3.37 29.14
C ALA A 384 12.12 3.27 27.85
N GLY A 385 13.15 4.10 27.65
CA GLY A 385 14.07 4.04 26.52
C GLY A 385 13.60 4.76 25.24
N LEU A 386 12.44 5.45 25.27
CA LEU A 386 11.94 6.16 24.09
C LEU A 386 12.54 7.57 24.01
N THR A 387 13.46 7.77 23.09
CA THR A 387 14.06 9.07 22.76
C THR A 387 13.12 9.94 21.93
N THR A 388 13.39 11.24 21.84
CA THR A 388 12.65 12.16 20.95
C THR A 388 12.69 11.68 19.49
N ALA A 389 13.83 11.19 19.00
CA ALA A 389 13.97 10.67 17.64
C ALA A 389 13.12 9.41 17.41
N ASN A 390 13.05 8.53 18.41
CA ASN A 390 12.22 7.33 18.35
C ASN A 390 10.73 7.67 18.36
N LEU A 391 10.30 8.64 19.16
CA LEU A 391 8.91 9.12 19.17
C LEU A 391 8.51 9.75 17.84
N GLN A 392 9.39 10.53 17.21
CA GLN A 392 9.15 11.09 15.87
C GLN A 392 9.00 9.97 14.84
N THR A 393 9.85 8.95 14.90
CA THR A 393 9.77 7.78 14.02
C THR A 393 8.46 7.03 14.18
N LEU A 394 8.06 6.73 15.41
CA LEU A 394 6.80 6.05 15.75
C LEU A 394 5.58 6.86 15.28
N THR A 395 5.58 8.16 15.54
CA THR A 395 4.50 9.08 15.09
C THR A 395 4.41 9.12 13.56
N SER A 396 5.55 9.17 12.85
CA SER A 396 5.57 9.16 11.39
C SER A 396 5.03 7.84 10.81
N ARG A 397 5.41 6.69 11.40
CA ARG A 397 4.90 5.38 10.98
C ARG A 397 3.40 5.24 11.24
N LEU A 398 2.91 5.74 12.38
CA LEU A 398 1.50 5.78 12.70
C LEU A 398 0.73 6.66 11.71
N ALA A 399 1.26 7.83 11.35
CA ALA A 399 0.69 8.70 10.34
C ALA A 399 0.60 8.00 8.97
N THR A 400 1.61 7.20 8.62
CA THR A 400 1.61 6.39 7.39
C THR A 400 0.51 5.33 7.41
N LEU A 401 0.33 4.59 8.50
CA LEU A 401 -0.78 3.65 8.66
C LEU A 401 -2.13 4.37 8.52
N ASN A 402 -2.32 5.47 9.24
CA ASN A 402 -3.56 6.25 9.20
C ASN A 402 -3.86 6.80 7.79
N ALA A 403 -2.84 7.16 7.03
CA ALA A 403 -3.01 7.57 5.63
C ALA A 403 -3.50 6.41 4.75
N VAL A 404 -2.99 5.20 4.94
CA VAL A 404 -3.46 3.99 4.23
C VAL A 404 -4.91 3.68 4.59
N LEU A 405 -5.26 3.72 5.88
CA LEU A 405 -6.63 3.50 6.35
C LEU A 405 -7.61 4.51 5.73
N ALA A 406 -7.29 5.80 5.82
CA ALA A 406 -8.13 6.87 5.28
C ALA A 406 -8.28 6.76 3.76
N LYS A 407 -7.18 6.52 3.03
CA LYS A 407 -7.21 6.43 1.57
C LYS A 407 -8.02 5.23 1.08
N GLY A 408 -7.85 4.06 1.73
CA GLY A 408 -8.65 2.88 1.43
C GLY A 408 -10.14 3.10 1.71
N ALA A 409 -10.49 3.66 2.87
CA ALA A 409 -11.86 3.99 3.21
C ALA A 409 -12.50 4.91 2.16
N THR A 410 -11.81 6.01 1.78
CA THR A 410 -12.28 6.96 0.76
C THR A 410 -12.55 6.28 -0.59
N GLN A 411 -11.70 5.35 -1.01
CA GLN A 411 -11.85 4.62 -2.28
C GLN A 411 -13.11 3.76 -2.32
N PHE A 412 -13.52 3.23 -1.17
CA PHE A 412 -14.76 2.45 -1.02
C PHE A 412 -15.96 3.28 -0.56
N ARG A 413 -15.82 4.63 -0.47
CA ARG A 413 -16.84 5.55 0.04
C ARG A 413 -17.25 5.25 1.48
N PHE A 414 -16.31 4.78 2.29
CA PHE A 414 -16.46 4.56 3.71
C PHE A 414 -15.99 5.80 4.49
N SER A 415 -16.57 6.02 5.65
CA SER A 415 -16.11 7.08 6.56
C SER A 415 -14.82 6.63 7.27
N SER A 416 -13.91 7.59 7.55
CA SER A 416 -12.67 7.29 8.29
C SER A 416 -12.34 8.42 9.26
N PRO A 417 -13.02 8.45 10.42
CA PRO A 417 -12.78 9.46 11.44
C PRO A 417 -11.40 9.32 12.07
N GLN A 418 -10.87 10.44 12.55
CA GLN A 418 -9.65 10.51 13.36
C GLN A 418 -10.07 10.94 14.76
N PRO A 419 -9.92 10.11 15.80
CA PRO A 419 -10.18 10.53 17.16
C PRO A 419 -9.16 11.59 17.60
N ASP A 420 -9.62 12.62 18.30
CA ASP A 420 -8.79 13.70 18.79
C ASP A 420 -8.24 13.39 20.17
N PHE A 421 -6.94 13.14 20.25
CA PHE A 421 -6.20 12.96 21.49
C PHE A 421 -5.23 14.12 21.75
N THR A 422 -5.44 15.26 21.12
CA THR A 422 -4.58 16.45 21.29
C THR A 422 -4.61 16.90 22.74
N GLY A 423 -3.43 17.04 23.36
CA GLY A 423 -3.29 17.38 24.78
C GLY A 423 -3.52 16.21 25.75
N HIS A 424 -3.93 15.04 25.26
CA HIS A 424 -4.27 13.86 26.05
C HIS A 424 -3.38 12.63 25.76
N ALA A 425 -2.22 12.85 25.14
CA ALA A 425 -1.24 11.80 24.95
C ALA A 425 -0.73 11.24 26.28
N LEU A 426 -0.03 10.12 26.21
CA LEU A 426 0.65 9.54 27.37
C LEU A 426 1.54 10.59 28.04
N CYS A 427 1.62 10.59 29.37
CA CYS A 427 2.33 11.59 30.19
C CYS A 427 1.66 12.98 30.32
N SER A 428 0.50 13.19 29.72
CA SER A 428 -0.28 14.40 29.98
C SER A 428 -0.95 14.31 31.35
N THR A 429 -1.49 15.43 31.85
CA THR A 429 -2.21 15.48 33.13
C THR A 429 -3.53 14.71 33.13
N GLN A 430 -4.14 14.56 31.97
CA GLN A 430 -5.37 13.80 31.74
C GLN A 430 -5.23 12.92 30.52
N PRO A 431 -4.49 11.78 30.60
CA PRO A 431 -4.21 10.98 29.49
C PRO A 431 -5.44 10.17 29.01
N TYR A 432 -5.66 10.15 27.69
CA TYR A 432 -6.60 9.24 27.03
C TYR A 432 -5.97 7.89 26.72
N VAL A 433 -4.73 7.69 27.12
CA VAL A 433 -3.91 6.52 26.85
C VAL A 433 -3.47 5.88 28.16
N GLN A 434 -3.58 4.56 28.26
CA GLN A 434 -3.16 3.78 29.43
C GLN A 434 -1.63 3.84 29.59
N GLY A 435 -1.20 4.09 30.84
CA GLY A 435 0.22 4.22 31.19
C GLY A 435 1.02 2.93 31.05
N LEU A 436 2.35 3.04 31.14
CA LEU A 436 3.28 1.90 30.98
C LEU A 436 3.06 0.78 32.02
N GLY A 437 2.55 1.11 33.23
CA GLY A 437 2.23 0.14 34.29
C GLY A 437 0.81 -0.41 34.23
N ALA A 438 -0.01 -0.03 33.24
CA ALA A 438 -1.36 -0.52 33.08
C ALA A 438 -1.40 -1.93 32.45
N ALA A 439 -2.56 -2.57 32.52
CA ALA A 439 -2.77 -3.91 31.97
C ALA A 439 -2.56 -3.96 30.44
N ALA A 440 -2.90 -2.87 29.71
CA ALA A 440 -2.68 -2.74 28.29
C ALA A 440 -2.03 -1.37 27.97
N PRO A 441 -0.71 -1.23 28.12
CA PRO A 441 0.00 0.01 27.83
C PRO A 441 -0.28 0.50 26.40
N PHE A 442 -0.34 1.82 26.22
CA PHE A 442 -0.61 2.50 24.96
C PHE A 442 -2.03 2.34 24.39
N HIS A 443 -2.90 1.53 25.00
CA HIS A 443 -4.31 1.45 24.63
C HIS A 443 -5.12 2.61 25.21
N PRO A 444 -6.32 2.91 24.67
CA PRO A 444 -7.14 3.99 25.22
C PRO A 444 -7.60 3.70 26.63
N THR A 445 -7.67 4.73 27.46
CA THR A 445 -8.45 4.72 28.72
C THR A 445 -9.94 4.77 28.41
N ALA A 446 -10.82 4.68 29.41
CA ALA A 446 -12.26 4.89 29.21
C ALA A 446 -12.56 6.26 28.56
N ALA A 447 -11.84 7.32 28.95
CA ALA A 447 -11.95 8.64 28.31
C ALA A 447 -11.47 8.61 26.84
N GLY A 448 -10.41 7.85 26.55
CA GLY A 448 -9.94 7.63 25.17
C GLY A 448 -10.94 6.83 24.32
N GLN A 449 -11.59 5.82 24.90
CA GLN A 449 -12.67 5.08 24.23
C GLN A 449 -13.85 6.00 23.91
N LEU A 450 -14.24 6.86 24.84
CA LEU A 450 -15.28 7.87 24.60
C LEU A 450 -14.87 8.85 23.47
N ALA A 451 -13.62 9.27 23.40
CA ALA A 451 -13.14 10.14 22.33
C ALA A 451 -13.24 9.44 20.95
N ILE A 452 -12.99 8.14 20.88
CA ILE A 452 -13.20 7.33 19.66
C ILE A 452 -14.70 7.29 19.32
N ALA A 453 -15.57 6.99 20.32
CA ALA A 453 -17.01 6.97 20.12
C ALA A 453 -17.56 8.30 19.60
N LEU A 454 -17.05 9.44 20.09
CA LEU A 454 -17.44 10.78 19.61
C LEU A 454 -17.01 11.04 18.19
N ALA A 455 -15.82 10.58 17.78
CA ALA A 455 -15.35 10.68 16.40
C ALA A 455 -16.24 9.85 15.45
N ASP A 456 -16.62 8.62 15.86
CA ASP A 456 -17.57 7.79 15.13
C ASP A 456 -18.95 8.44 15.02
N GLN A 457 -19.43 9.01 16.13
CA GLN A 457 -20.72 9.68 16.20
C GLN A 457 -20.81 10.88 15.26
N ALA A 458 -19.72 11.63 15.11
CA ALA A 458 -19.66 12.78 14.21
C ALA A 458 -19.90 12.41 12.73
N VAL A 459 -19.44 11.22 12.30
CA VAL A 459 -19.63 10.76 10.92
C VAL A 459 -20.94 10.00 10.69
N LEU A 460 -21.57 9.48 11.77
CA LEU A 460 -22.88 8.83 11.70
C LEU A 460 -24.02 9.80 11.36
N HIS A 461 -23.86 11.07 11.68
CA HIS A 461 -24.88 12.11 11.46
C HIS A 461 -24.65 12.93 10.17
N GLN A 462 -23.57 12.66 9.43
CA GLN A 462 -23.39 13.29 8.13
C GLN A 462 -24.20 12.52 7.09
N PRO A 463 -25.22 13.15 6.44
CA PRO A 463 -25.88 12.53 5.30
C PRO A 463 -24.81 12.23 4.26
N GLY A 464 -24.81 11.02 3.72
CA GLY A 464 -23.76 10.51 2.86
C GLY A 464 -23.38 11.47 1.73
N VAL A 465 -22.07 11.70 1.59
CA VAL A 465 -21.44 12.40 0.48
C VAL A 465 -21.38 11.49 -0.74
#